data_f3d07a73a421f951cf951e18e288a53e
#
_entry.id   f3d07a73a421f951cf951e18e288a53e
#
_cell.length_a   1.000
_cell.length_b   1.000
_cell.length_c   1.000
_cell.angle_alpha   90.00
_cell.angle_beta   90.00
_cell.angle_gamma   90.00
#
_symmetry.space_group_name_H-M   'P 1'
#
loop_
_entity.id
_entity.type
_entity.pdbx_description
1 polymer ?
#
loop_
_entity_poly.entity_id
_entity_poly.type
_entity_poly.pdbx_seq_one_letter_code
_entity_poly.pdbx_strand_id
1 'polypeptide(L)'
;LADKYELIKQDIDELDYSGINVTLSKSRDASVEYLNPATDESFTLNYNSFSGDSVTTRQKPDNILSLEKENSNVHYKFIFDAKYRVNPAYQDSSYANRYKGIPGPEEATINTMHRYRDAISAEVDPDKYARTTVGAYVLFPYSDETRFREHKFYQSIEKVDVGAFPFLPGSTELVAEFLDNIIGESAVSNYDRSLLPHGTEEFRSQPDFHQNVIVGSLGKKAQLDFVLENNIYYTPFKESVMGKHLKYVAVFQGESQFGSESGVRYFGEIDEIKEVKRGEIAFPTSREPDRKYILFQLKEWRQLSEVIKIEGYGVSGSHIYTNDILLERAATLPELSIRSFKEWRVWLKLKRLKREVKVKVDNVKLEELESIDGFKDGKISVEPKHDSLYCSNGDNEWKEGYDQLLRNPRGVLNKLIS
;
A
#
# COMPACT_ATOMS: atom_id res chain seq x y z
N LEU A 1 -8.98 10.40 -4.74
CA LEU A 1 -7.92 10.07 -5.74
C LEU A 1 -7.41 11.32 -6.45
N ALA A 2 -8.30 12.21 -6.94
CA ALA A 2 -7.93 13.40 -7.72
C ALA A 2 -6.89 14.31 -7.05
N ASP A 3 -6.83 14.32 -5.73
CA ASP A 3 -5.89 15.17 -4.96
C ASP A 3 -4.49 14.55 -4.78
N LYS A 4 -4.33 13.27 -5.13
CA LYS A 4 -3.08 12.52 -4.92
C LYS A 4 -2.42 12.08 -6.23
N TYR A 5 -3.18 11.96 -7.30
CA TYR A 5 -2.72 11.43 -8.57
C TYR A 5 -2.90 12.45 -9.69
N GLU A 6 -1.86 12.64 -10.46
CA GLU A 6 -1.82 13.50 -11.63
C GLU A 6 -2.01 12.71 -12.91
N LEU A 7 -2.83 13.21 -13.83
CA LEU A 7 -2.96 12.65 -15.16
C LEU A 7 -1.68 12.91 -15.97
N ILE A 8 -0.92 11.86 -16.27
CA ILE A 8 0.36 11.98 -17.00
C ILE A 8 0.25 11.55 -18.46
N LYS A 9 -0.72 10.68 -18.79
CA LYS A 9 -0.94 10.24 -20.15
C LYS A 9 -2.42 10.01 -20.41
N GLN A 10 -2.88 10.51 -21.55
CA GLN A 10 -4.23 10.25 -22.05
C GLN A 10 -4.13 9.94 -23.54
N ASP A 11 -4.28 8.67 -23.89
CA ASP A 11 -4.27 8.18 -25.26
C ASP A 11 -5.68 7.68 -25.56
N ILE A 12 -6.55 8.65 -25.90
CA ILE A 12 -7.94 8.39 -26.30
C ILE A 12 -8.02 8.74 -27.76
N ASP A 13 -7.90 7.75 -28.63
CA ASP A 13 -8.13 7.94 -30.04
C ASP A 13 -9.60 8.29 -30.32
N GLU A 14 -9.80 9.17 -31.26
CA GLU A 14 -11.03 9.81 -31.75
C GLU A 14 -12.36 9.15 -31.35
N LEU A 15 -13.21 9.96 -30.72
CA LEU A 15 -14.62 9.63 -30.54
C LEU A 15 -15.27 9.43 -31.92
N ASP A 16 -15.83 8.26 -32.16
CA ASP A 16 -16.61 8.00 -33.37
C ASP A 16 -18.00 8.63 -33.22
N TYR A 17 -18.24 9.67 -34.01
CA TYR A 17 -19.51 10.40 -34.09
C TYR A 17 -20.37 9.79 -35.17
N SER A 18 -20.94 8.63 -34.96
CA SER A 18 -21.93 8.06 -35.90
C SER A 18 -23.37 8.45 -35.52
N GLY A 19 -23.82 9.57 -36.04
CA GLY A 19 -25.19 10.07 -35.79
C GLY A 19 -25.40 10.62 -34.39
N ILE A 20 -26.39 10.12 -33.63
CA ILE A 20 -26.73 10.56 -32.28
C ILE A 20 -25.85 9.86 -31.23
N ASN A 21 -25.15 8.79 -31.61
CA ASN A 21 -24.33 8.01 -30.69
C ASN A 21 -22.86 8.45 -30.75
N VAL A 22 -22.31 8.78 -29.59
CA VAL A 22 -20.87 8.99 -29.38
C VAL A 22 -20.31 7.70 -28.80
N THR A 23 -19.47 7.00 -29.54
CA THR A 23 -18.82 5.78 -29.05
C THR A 23 -17.33 5.90 -29.23
N LEU A 24 -16.59 5.36 -28.27
CA LEU A 24 -15.16 5.10 -28.46
C LEU A 24 -15.01 4.08 -29.60
N SER A 25 -14.14 4.37 -30.56
CA SER A 25 -13.87 3.45 -31.66
C SER A 25 -13.49 2.08 -31.14
N LYS A 26 -14.26 1.04 -31.47
CA LYS A 26 -14.00 -0.34 -31.01
C LYS A 26 -12.70 -0.95 -31.56
N SER A 27 -12.02 -0.26 -32.47
CA SER A 27 -10.86 -0.80 -33.19
C SER A 27 -9.50 -0.42 -32.61
N ARG A 28 -9.44 0.45 -31.58
CA ARG A 28 -8.18 0.93 -31.01
C ARG A 28 -8.17 0.83 -29.50
N ASP A 29 -6.99 0.55 -28.96
CA ASP A 29 -6.72 0.52 -27.53
C ASP A 29 -6.65 1.96 -27.02
N ALA A 30 -7.47 2.31 -26.03
CA ALA A 30 -7.41 3.60 -25.36
C ALA A 30 -6.81 3.41 -23.96
N SER A 31 -5.94 4.33 -23.52
CA SER A 31 -5.33 4.28 -22.21
C SER A 31 -5.32 5.63 -21.53
N VAL A 32 -5.48 5.59 -20.21
CA VAL A 32 -5.32 6.75 -19.33
C VAL A 32 -4.41 6.34 -18.18
N GLU A 33 -3.39 7.13 -17.91
CA GLU A 33 -2.39 6.85 -16.89
C GLU A 33 -2.29 8.00 -15.89
N TYR A 34 -2.28 7.64 -14.62
CA TYR A 34 -2.14 8.55 -13.48
C TYR A 34 -0.94 8.17 -12.63
N LEU A 35 -0.23 9.18 -12.14
CA LEU A 35 0.95 9.05 -11.27
C LEU A 35 0.74 9.81 -9.97
N ASN A 36 1.14 9.21 -8.86
CA ASN A 36 1.33 9.91 -7.60
C ASN A 36 2.80 10.37 -7.48
N PRO A 37 3.11 11.66 -7.63
CA PRO A 37 4.49 12.15 -7.65
C PRO A 37 5.20 12.02 -6.30
N ALA A 38 4.45 11.77 -5.22
CA ALA A 38 5.03 11.62 -3.89
C ALA A 38 5.53 10.21 -3.58
N THR A 39 4.97 9.19 -4.24
CA THR A 39 5.27 7.77 -3.98
C THR A 39 5.77 7.02 -5.21
N ASP A 40 5.73 7.66 -6.39
CA ASP A 40 6.00 7.04 -7.69
C ASP A 40 5.05 5.87 -8.02
N GLU A 41 3.92 5.80 -7.33
CA GLU A 41 2.86 4.84 -7.64
C GLU A 41 2.07 5.31 -8.85
N SER A 42 1.76 4.39 -9.76
CA SER A 42 0.94 4.71 -10.93
C SER A 42 -0.22 3.75 -11.09
N PHE A 43 -1.25 4.20 -11.79
CA PHE A 43 -2.27 3.30 -12.31
C PHE A 43 -2.65 3.65 -13.73
N THR A 44 -2.84 2.62 -14.54
CA THR A 44 -3.23 2.73 -15.94
C THR A 44 -4.56 2.02 -16.16
N LEU A 45 -5.52 2.73 -16.73
CA LEU A 45 -6.77 2.15 -17.20
C LEU A 45 -6.69 1.97 -18.73
N ASN A 46 -6.73 0.71 -19.16
CA ASN A 46 -6.74 0.35 -20.58
C ASN A 46 -8.14 -0.10 -20.99
N TYR A 47 -8.66 0.48 -22.06
CA TYR A 47 -9.95 0.13 -22.64
C TYR A 47 -9.74 -0.72 -23.88
N ASN A 48 -10.51 -1.82 -24.01
CA ASN A 48 -10.59 -2.69 -25.18
C ASN A 48 -9.23 -3.28 -25.64
N SER A 49 -8.26 -3.35 -24.74
CA SER A 49 -6.92 -3.87 -25.02
C SER A 49 -6.87 -5.41 -24.93
N PHE A 50 -6.02 -6.00 -25.77
CA PHE A 50 -5.70 -7.43 -25.59
C PHE A 50 -4.81 -7.59 -24.37
N SER A 51 -5.14 -8.53 -23.48
CA SER A 51 -4.16 -9.02 -22.52
C SER A 51 -3.12 -9.83 -23.32
N GLY A 52 -1.99 -9.19 -23.61
CA GLY A 52 -0.94 -9.78 -24.47
C GLY A 52 -0.34 -11.10 -23.97
N ASP A 53 -0.58 -11.44 -22.72
CA ASP A 53 0.20 -12.41 -21.96
C ASP A 53 -0.56 -13.71 -21.63
N SER A 54 -1.56 -14.09 -22.41
CA SER A 54 -2.20 -15.38 -22.20
C SER A 54 -1.48 -16.49 -22.95
N VAL A 55 -0.93 -17.44 -22.22
CA VAL A 55 -0.23 -18.63 -22.76
C VAL A 55 -1.19 -19.57 -23.51
N THR A 56 -2.49 -19.49 -23.22
CA THR A 56 -3.50 -20.40 -23.79
C THR A 56 -4.33 -19.71 -24.87
N THR A 57 -5.33 -18.93 -24.49
CA THR A 57 -6.23 -18.24 -25.40
C THR A 57 -6.22 -16.75 -25.12
N ARG A 58 -6.11 -15.94 -26.18
CA ARG A 58 -6.17 -14.49 -26.04
C ARG A 58 -7.48 -14.07 -25.41
N GLN A 59 -7.39 -13.28 -24.37
CA GLN A 59 -8.54 -12.68 -23.69
C GLN A 59 -8.62 -11.20 -24.04
N LYS A 60 -9.84 -10.71 -24.23
CA LYS A 60 -10.09 -9.29 -24.53
C LYS A 60 -11.19 -8.77 -23.61
N PRO A 61 -10.86 -8.44 -22.35
CA PRO A 61 -11.78 -7.76 -21.46
C PRO A 61 -12.03 -6.31 -21.93
N ASP A 62 -13.16 -5.72 -21.52
CA ASP A 62 -13.49 -4.35 -21.87
C ASP A 62 -12.54 -3.34 -21.22
N ASN A 63 -12.21 -3.51 -19.95
CA ASN A 63 -11.31 -2.63 -19.21
C ASN A 63 -10.32 -3.41 -18.36
N ILE A 64 -9.06 -2.97 -18.33
CA ILE A 64 -8.00 -3.47 -17.47
C ILE A 64 -7.42 -2.30 -16.68
N LEU A 65 -7.54 -2.33 -15.37
CA LEU A 65 -6.84 -1.44 -14.47
C LEU A 65 -5.54 -2.13 -14.03
N SER A 66 -4.42 -1.50 -14.30
CA SER A 66 -3.09 -1.96 -13.85
C SER A 66 -2.55 -1.01 -12.78
N LEU A 67 -2.11 -1.54 -11.67
CA LEU A 67 -1.52 -0.77 -10.57
C LEU A 67 -0.03 -1.09 -10.45
N GLU A 68 0.79 -0.05 -10.34
CA GLU A 68 2.20 -0.12 -9.97
C GLU A 68 2.35 0.48 -8.57
N LYS A 69 2.88 -0.28 -7.65
CA LYS A 69 2.94 0.08 -6.23
C LYS A 69 4.36 0.34 -5.76
N GLU A 70 4.51 1.27 -4.82
CA GLU A 70 5.78 1.56 -4.17
C GLU A 70 6.44 0.26 -3.67
N ASN A 71 7.74 0.10 -3.93
CA ASN A 71 8.54 -1.08 -3.53
C ASN A 71 8.08 -2.42 -4.13
N SER A 72 7.34 -2.43 -5.22
CA SER A 72 6.92 -3.65 -5.91
C SER A 72 7.30 -3.60 -7.39
N ASN A 73 7.89 -4.68 -7.89
CA ASN A 73 8.12 -4.89 -9.33
C ASN A 73 6.96 -5.66 -9.98
N VAL A 74 5.87 -5.84 -9.25
CA VAL A 74 4.70 -6.60 -9.72
C VAL A 74 3.59 -5.64 -10.12
N HIS A 75 3.06 -5.83 -11.32
CA HIS A 75 1.89 -5.13 -11.81
C HIS A 75 0.63 -5.88 -11.38
N TYR A 76 -0.24 -5.23 -10.60
CA TYR A 76 -1.51 -5.78 -10.15
C TYR A 76 -2.61 -5.42 -11.15
N LYS A 77 -3.21 -6.42 -11.78
CA LYS A 77 -4.26 -6.20 -12.80
C LYS A 77 -5.64 -6.54 -12.25
N PHE A 78 -6.59 -5.63 -12.48
CA PHE A 78 -8.00 -5.80 -12.18
C PHE A 78 -8.82 -5.63 -13.44
N ILE A 79 -9.75 -6.54 -13.70
CA ILE A 79 -10.57 -6.56 -14.92
C ILE A 79 -11.97 -6.08 -14.60
N PHE A 80 -12.48 -5.17 -15.43
CA PHE A 80 -13.86 -4.72 -15.39
C PHE A 80 -14.49 -4.92 -16.76
N ASP A 81 -15.51 -5.75 -16.82
CA ASP A 81 -16.17 -6.14 -18.07
C ASP A 81 -17.63 -5.70 -18.06
N ALA A 82 -18.01 -4.81 -18.99
CA ALA A 82 -19.33 -4.20 -19.02
C ALA A 82 -20.35 -5.12 -19.71
N LYS A 83 -21.49 -5.36 -19.05
CA LYS A 83 -22.57 -6.20 -19.57
C LYS A 83 -23.92 -5.51 -19.39
N TYR A 84 -24.60 -5.31 -20.50
CA TYR A 84 -25.91 -4.65 -20.52
C TYR A 84 -27.09 -5.56 -20.17
N ARG A 85 -26.83 -6.74 -19.61
CA ARG A 85 -27.86 -7.71 -19.23
C ARG A 85 -27.98 -7.81 -17.72
N VAL A 86 -29.23 -7.76 -17.25
CA VAL A 86 -29.61 -7.95 -15.85
C VAL A 86 -30.61 -9.09 -15.77
N ASN A 87 -30.37 -10.03 -14.87
CA ASN A 87 -31.39 -10.97 -14.45
C ASN A 87 -32.31 -10.26 -13.46
N PRO A 88 -33.60 -10.08 -13.78
CA PRO A 88 -34.49 -9.30 -12.92
C PRO A 88 -34.95 -10.04 -11.67
N ALA A 89 -34.47 -11.25 -11.43
CA ALA A 89 -34.82 -12.11 -10.29
C ALA A 89 -36.35 -12.28 -10.14
N TYR A 90 -37.02 -12.67 -11.23
CA TYR A 90 -38.47 -12.89 -11.21
C TYR A 90 -38.87 -13.83 -10.06
N GLN A 91 -40.00 -13.52 -9.45
CA GLN A 91 -40.55 -14.33 -8.37
C GLN A 91 -40.63 -15.82 -8.76
N ASP A 92 -40.26 -16.70 -7.82
CA ASP A 92 -40.21 -18.17 -7.99
C ASP A 92 -39.17 -18.69 -9.01
N SER A 93 -38.37 -17.80 -9.61
CA SER A 93 -37.25 -18.24 -10.45
C SER A 93 -36.12 -18.85 -9.63
N SER A 94 -35.34 -19.76 -10.25
CA SER A 94 -34.16 -20.36 -9.60
C SER A 94 -33.14 -19.28 -9.22
N TYR A 95 -33.04 -18.20 -10.00
CA TYR A 95 -32.19 -17.06 -9.71
C TYR A 95 -32.67 -16.32 -8.45
N ALA A 96 -33.95 -15.97 -8.38
CA ALA A 96 -34.51 -15.29 -7.22
C ALA A 96 -34.32 -16.10 -5.93
N ASN A 97 -34.55 -17.40 -5.99
CA ASN A 97 -34.36 -18.30 -4.84
C ASN A 97 -32.90 -18.34 -4.37
N ARG A 98 -31.94 -18.30 -5.30
CA ARG A 98 -30.50 -18.37 -5.00
C ARG A 98 -29.92 -17.04 -4.52
N TYR A 99 -30.44 -15.92 -5.01
CA TYR A 99 -29.93 -14.57 -4.77
C TYR A 99 -30.92 -13.64 -4.03
N LYS A 100 -31.79 -14.22 -3.19
CA LYS A 100 -32.72 -13.48 -2.31
C LYS A 100 -33.66 -12.52 -3.06
N GLY A 101 -34.02 -12.81 -4.29
CA GLY A 101 -34.84 -11.94 -5.14
C GLY A 101 -34.17 -10.62 -5.53
N ILE A 102 -32.86 -10.51 -5.42
CA ILE A 102 -32.12 -9.31 -5.80
C ILE A 102 -31.68 -9.44 -7.26
N PRO A 103 -32.01 -8.48 -8.14
CA PRO A 103 -31.53 -8.47 -9.52
C PRO A 103 -30.00 -8.41 -9.60
N GLY A 104 -29.42 -9.03 -10.63
CA GLY A 104 -27.98 -9.02 -10.81
C GLY A 104 -27.55 -9.57 -12.19
N PRO A 105 -26.25 -9.71 -12.46
CA PRO A 105 -25.78 -10.25 -13.73
C PRO A 105 -26.09 -11.75 -13.85
N GLU A 106 -26.10 -12.23 -15.08
CA GLU A 106 -26.23 -13.67 -15.37
C GLU A 106 -25.04 -14.46 -14.84
N GLU A 107 -25.27 -15.65 -14.29
CA GLU A 107 -24.21 -16.54 -13.77
C GLU A 107 -23.12 -16.86 -14.80
N ALA A 108 -23.50 -16.98 -16.07
CA ALA A 108 -22.56 -17.22 -17.17
C ALA A 108 -21.54 -16.08 -17.31
N THR A 109 -21.93 -14.85 -16.96
CA THR A 109 -21.05 -13.69 -16.98
C THR A 109 -20.03 -13.75 -15.83
N ILE A 110 -20.45 -14.17 -14.65
CA ILE A 110 -19.54 -14.41 -13.52
C ILE A 110 -18.54 -15.53 -13.83
N ASN A 111 -18.97 -16.60 -14.50
CA ASN A 111 -18.06 -17.64 -14.98
C ASN A 111 -17.02 -17.10 -15.98
N THR A 112 -17.38 -16.11 -16.79
CA THR A 112 -16.43 -15.41 -17.66
C THR A 112 -15.37 -14.66 -16.85
N MET A 113 -15.74 -14.05 -15.72
CA MET A 113 -14.79 -13.35 -14.83
C MET A 113 -13.78 -14.34 -14.21
N HIS A 114 -14.22 -15.50 -13.77
CA HIS A 114 -13.31 -16.56 -13.32
C HIS A 114 -12.31 -16.94 -14.42
N ARG A 115 -12.79 -17.10 -15.65
CA ARG A 115 -11.93 -17.42 -16.79
C ARG A 115 -10.92 -16.28 -17.09
N TYR A 116 -11.32 -15.03 -17.07
CA TYR A 116 -10.41 -13.90 -17.26
C TYR A 116 -9.33 -13.84 -16.18
N ARG A 117 -9.73 -13.98 -14.91
CA ARG A 117 -8.78 -13.96 -13.80
C ARG A 117 -7.74 -15.06 -13.91
N ASP A 118 -8.14 -16.26 -14.32
CA ASP A 118 -7.23 -17.43 -14.31
C ASP A 118 -6.43 -17.61 -15.61
N ALA A 119 -6.91 -17.07 -16.74
CA ALA A 119 -6.26 -17.21 -18.04
C ALA A 119 -5.15 -16.19 -18.32
N ILE A 120 -5.14 -15.04 -17.61
CA ILE A 120 -4.15 -13.97 -17.83
C ILE A 120 -2.95 -14.20 -16.92
N SER A 121 -1.84 -14.58 -17.54
CA SER A 121 -0.58 -14.90 -16.87
C SER A 121 0.59 -14.27 -17.63
N ALA A 122 1.66 -13.96 -16.95
CA ALA A 122 2.91 -13.48 -17.54
C ALA A 122 4.08 -14.39 -17.16
N GLU A 123 5.07 -14.43 -18.01
CA GLU A 123 6.36 -15.05 -17.71
C GLU A 123 7.13 -14.15 -16.75
N VAL A 124 7.48 -14.68 -15.57
CA VAL A 124 8.19 -13.94 -14.53
C VAL A 124 9.68 -14.32 -14.44
N ASP A 125 10.00 -15.53 -14.89
CA ASP A 125 11.35 -16.05 -15.05
C ASP A 125 11.35 -16.99 -16.28
N PRO A 126 12.46 -17.36 -16.87
CA PRO A 126 12.49 -18.36 -17.94
C PRO A 126 11.74 -19.64 -17.52
N ASP A 127 10.73 -20.01 -18.30
CA ASP A 127 9.85 -21.16 -18.09
C ASP A 127 8.95 -21.10 -16.83
N LYS A 128 8.84 -19.93 -16.16
CA LYS A 128 7.95 -19.75 -15.01
C LYS A 128 6.88 -18.72 -15.30
N TYR A 129 5.65 -19.14 -15.20
CA TYR A 129 4.49 -18.29 -15.40
C TYR A 129 3.78 -17.99 -14.08
N ALA A 130 3.37 -16.75 -13.90
CA ALA A 130 2.53 -16.35 -12.78
C ALA A 130 1.27 -15.66 -13.28
N ARG A 131 0.18 -15.86 -12.55
CA ARG A 131 -1.06 -15.13 -12.78
C ARG A 131 -0.88 -13.67 -12.37
N THR A 132 -1.17 -12.75 -13.29
CA THR A 132 -1.01 -11.31 -13.05
C THR A 132 -2.33 -10.62 -12.67
N THR A 133 -3.46 -11.29 -12.88
CA THR A 133 -4.78 -10.74 -12.57
C THR A 133 -5.16 -11.08 -11.13
N VAL A 134 -5.41 -10.06 -10.33
CA VAL A 134 -5.89 -10.17 -8.94
C VAL A 134 -7.38 -10.44 -8.94
N GLY A 135 -8.17 -9.58 -9.58
CA GLY A 135 -9.63 -9.67 -9.57
C GLY A 135 -10.28 -9.40 -10.92
N ALA A 136 -11.51 -9.90 -11.09
CA ALA A 136 -12.31 -9.67 -12.29
C ALA A 136 -13.78 -9.45 -11.94
N TYR A 137 -14.36 -8.38 -12.47
CA TYR A 137 -15.67 -7.86 -12.07
C TYR A 137 -16.55 -7.51 -13.25
N VAL A 138 -17.82 -7.79 -13.10
CA VAL A 138 -18.86 -7.38 -14.05
C VAL A 138 -19.39 -6.00 -13.68
N LEU A 139 -19.43 -5.09 -14.62
CA LEU A 139 -20.19 -3.84 -14.53
C LEU A 139 -21.54 -4.05 -15.21
N PHE A 140 -22.66 -3.83 -14.52
CA PHE A 140 -23.99 -4.10 -15.07
C PHE A 140 -25.01 -3.00 -14.71
N PRO A 141 -26.03 -2.75 -15.55
CA PRO A 141 -26.96 -1.62 -15.37
C PRO A 141 -28.00 -1.91 -14.29
N TYR A 142 -27.72 -1.49 -13.06
CA TYR A 142 -28.64 -1.57 -11.93
C TYR A 142 -28.46 -0.33 -11.05
N SER A 143 -29.56 0.22 -10.51
CA SER A 143 -29.53 1.51 -9.83
C SER A 143 -29.55 1.41 -8.29
N ASP A 144 -30.04 0.30 -7.73
CA ASP A 144 -30.17 0.14 -6.28
C ASP A 144 -28.91 -0.50 -5.68
N GLU A 145 -27.86 0.32 -5.51
CA GLU A 145 -26.58 -0.12 -4.96
C GLU A 145 -26.71 -0.61 -3.51
N THR A 146 -27.56 0.03 -2.71
CA THR A 146 -27.79 -0.34 -1.30
C THR A 146 -28.31 -1.77 -1.19
N ARG A 147 -29.31 -2.11 -1.99
CA ARG A 147 -29.85 -3.47 -2.03
C ARG A 147 -28.85 -4.47 -2.58
N PHE A 148 -28.01 -4.06 -3.55
CA PHE A 148 -27.02 -4.96 -4.16
C PHE A 148 -25.88 -5.33 -3.22
N ARG A 149 -25.58 -4.57 -2.18
CA ARG A 149 -24.62 -4.96 -1.12
C ARG A 149 -24.95 -6.33 -0.50
N GLU A 150 -26.23 -6.71 -0.47
CA GLU A 150 -26.70 -8.01 0.03
C GLU A 150 -26.60 -9.14 -1.01
N HIS A 151 -26.31 -8.82 -2.26
CA HIS A 151 -26.21 -9.82 -3.32
C HIS A 151 -24.93 -10.65 -3.20
N LYS A 152 -25.04 -11.96 -3.42
CA LYS A 152 -23.90 -12.89 -3.31
C LYS A 152 -22.72 -12.49 -4.21
N PHE A 153 -22.96 -11.93 -5.38
CA PHE A 153 -21.91 -11.49 -6.30
C PHE A 153 -21.20 -10.20 -5.89
N TYR A 154 -21.77 -9.38 -5.03
CA TYR A 154 -21.05 -8.31 -4.36
C TYR A 154 -20.21 -8.86 -3.20
N GLN A 155 -20.80 -9.69 -2.34
CA GLN A 155 -20.14 -10.30 -1.21
C GLN A 155 -19.00 -11.27 -1.59
N SER A 156 -19.01 -11.80 -2.83
CA SER A 156 -17.92 -12.64 -3.33
C SER A 156 -16.66 -11.87 -3.70
N ILE A 157 -16.76 -10.55 -3.88
CA ILE A 157 -15.61 -9.68 -4.17
C ILE A 157 -14.58 -9.77 -3.05
N GLU A 158 -15.01 -9.59 -1.80
CA GLU A 158 -14.14 -9.66 -0.63
C GLU A 158 -13.52 -11.05 -0.42
N LYS A 159 -14.19 -12.11 -0.86
CA LYS A 159 -13.79 -13.50 -0.58
C LYS A 159 -12.89 -14.10 -1.65
N VAL A 160 -13.15 -13.79 -2.91
CA VAL A 160 -12.54 -14.48 -4.05
C VAL A 160 -12.14 -13.54 -5.19
N ASP A 161 -12.22 -12.21 -5.01
CA ASP A 161 -11.91 -11.19 -6.02
C ASP A 161 -12.62 -11.40 -7.38
N VAL A 162 -13.79 -12.02 -7.34
CA VAL A 162 -14.67 -12.16 -8.49
C VAL A 162 -16.08 -11.80 -8.07
N GLY A 163 -16.72 -10.92 -8.84
CA GLY A 163 -18.06 -10.47 -8.51
C GLY A 163 -18.62 -9.47 -9.50
N ALA A 164 -19.51 -8.61 -9.03
CA ALA A 164 -20.18 -7.64 -9.87
C ALA A 164 -20.47 -6.34 -9.12
N PHE A 165 -20.52 -5.26 -9.89
CA PHE A 165 -20.92 -3.92 -9.43
C PHE A 165 -22.06 -3.38 -10.28
N PRO A 166 -23.10 -2.81 -9.68
CA PRO A 166 -24.00 -1.88 -10.35
C PRO A 166 -23.21 -0.73 -10.96
N PHE A 167 -23.54 -0.36 -12.19
CA PHE A 167 -22.87 0.74 -12.88
C PHE A 167 -23.80 1.45 -13.85
N LEU A 168 -24.30 2.58 -13.44
CA LEU A 168 -25.13 3.49 -14.24
C LEU A 168 -24.76 4.94 -13.90
N PRO A 169 -25.07 5.92 -14.78
CA PRO A 169 -25.00 7.33 -14.39
C PRO A 169 -25.81 7.58 -13.10
N GLY A 170 -25.11 8.02 -12.04
CA GLY A 170 -25.72 8.22 -10.71
C GLY A 170 -25.75 6.98 -9.80
N SER A 171 -25.20 5.86 -10.19
CA SER A 171 -25.05 4.63 -9.40
C SER A 171 -23.65 4.05 -9.60
N THR A 172 -22.67 4.72 -9.04
CA THR A 172 -21.23 4.42 -9.19
C THR A 172 -20.49 4.38 -7.83
N GLU A 173 -21.24 4.47 -6.73
CA GLU A 173 -20.67 4.59 -5.38
C GLU A 173 -19.87 3.33 -4.99
N LEU A 174 -20.43 2.15 -5.24
CA LEU A 174 -19.76 0.88 -4.92
C LEU A 174 -18.45 0.68 -5.71
N VAL A 175 -18.45 1.08 -6.98
CA VAL A 175 -17.22 1.00 -7.80
C VAL A 175 -16.19 2.02 -7.32
N ALA A 176 -16.62 3.25 -7.01
CA ALA A 176 -15.73 4.30 -6.53
C ALA A 176 -15.09 3.92 -5.19
N GLU A 177 -15.88 3.43 -4.23
CA GLU A 177 -15.40 2.93 -2.95
C GLU A 177 -14.39 1.79 -3.13
N PHE A 178 -14.67 0.85 -4.02
CA PHE A 178 -13.76 -0.24 -4.34
C PHE A 178 -12.44 0.25 -4.95
N LEU A 179 -12.51 1.18 -5.93
CA LEU A 179 -11.32 1.74 -6.58
C LEU A 179 -10.46 2.54 -5.60
N ASP A 180 -11.08 3.35 -4.73
CA ASP A 180 -10.36 4.08 -3.69
C ASP A 180 -9.60 3.13 -2.76
N ASN A 181 -10.22 2.00 -2.39
CA ASN A 181 -9.58 0.99 -1.56
C ASN A 181 -8.39 0.33 -2.25
N ILE A 182 -8.54 -0.23 -3.46
CA ILE A 182 -7.46 -0.96 -4.14
C ILE A 182 -6.31 -0.07 -4.57
N ILE A 183 -6.58 1.18 -4.96
CA ILE A 183 -5.56 2.16 -5.30
C ILE A 183 -4.86 2.68 -4.03
N GLY A 184 -5.60 2.82 -2.92
CA GLY A 184 -5.05 3.23 -1.63
C GLY A 184 -4.33 2.14 -0.84
N GLU A 185 -4.52 0.87 -1.19
CA GLU A 185 -3.89 -0.26 -0.51
C GLU A 185 -2.42 -0.45 -0.93
N SER A 186 -1.63 -1.04 -0.03
CA SER A 186 -0.24 -1.40 -0.31
C SER A 186 -0.11 -2.54 -1.33
N ALA A 187 1.12 -2.73 -1.83
CA ALA A 187 1.47 -3.86 -2.69
C ALA A 187 1.14 -5.22 -2.05
N VAL A 188 1.43 -5.38 -0.75
CA VAL A 188 1.18 -6.64 -0.02
C VAL A 188 -0.31 -6.88 0.14
N SER A 189 -1.09 -5.86 0.49
CA SER A 189 -2.55 -5.97 0.63
C SER A 189 -3.22 -6.34 -0.69
N ASN A 190 -2.79 -5.75 -1.81
CA ASN A 190 -3.26 -6.14 -3.14
C ASN A 190 -2.88 -7.57 -3.53
N TYR A 191 -1.71 -8.05 -3.06
CA TYR A 191 -1.29 -9.43 -3.29
C TYR A 191 -2.10 -10.42 -2.45
N ASP A 192 -2.35 -10.13 -1.18
CA ASP A 192 -3.13 -10.97 -0.26
C ASP A 192 -4.60 -11.12 -0.68
N ARG A 193 -5.15 -10.15 -1.41
CA ARG A 193 -6.47 -10.29 -2.04
C ARG A 193 -6.50 -11.42 -3.05
N SER A 194 -5.40 -11.67 -3.76
CA SER A 194 -5.38 -12.73 -4.76
C SER A 194 -5.51 -14.11 -4.09
N LEU A 195 -6.39 -14.96 -4.62
CA LEU A 195 -6.46 -16.36 -4.22
C LEU A 195 -5.12 -17.02 -4.51
N LEU A 196 -4.34 -17.21 -3.47
CA LEU A 196 -3.05 -17.87 -3.55
C LEU A 196 -3.22 -19.39 -3.68
N PRO A 197 -2.38 -20.09 -4.44
CA PRO A 197 -2.32 -21.53 -4.42
C PRO A 197 -2.08 -22.03 -2.99
N HIS A 198 -2.73 -23.12 -2.64
CA HIS A 198 -2.52 -23.79 -1.35
C HIS A 198 -1.02 -24.08 -1.15
N GLY A 199 -0.44 -23.59 -0.05
CA GLY A 199 1.00 -23.75 0.26
C GLY A 199 1.83 -22.47 0.19
N THR A 200 1.26 -21.33 -0.16
CA THR A 200 1.96 -20.03 -0.14
C THR A 200 1.93 -19.33 1.23
N GLU A 201 1.83 -20.11 2.31
CA GLU A 201 1.81 -19.57 3.69
C GLU A 201 3.06 -18.74 4.03
N GLU A 202 4.21 -19.03 3.40
CA GLU A 202 5.40 -18.19 3.57
C GLU A 202 5.18 -16.75 3.13
N PHE A 203 4.36 -16.55 2.10
CA PHE A 203 4.06 -15.21 1.60
C PHE A 203 3.00 -14.51 2.46
N ARG A 204 1.97 -15.24 2.91
CA ARG A 204 0.94 -14.71 3.83
C ARG A 204 1.50 -14.23 5.17
N SER A 205 2.67 -14.72 5.57
CA SER A 205 3.36 -14.28 6.79
C SER A 205 4.26 -13.07 6.56
N GLN A 206 4.33 -12.51 5.34
CA GLN A 206 5.10 -11.30 5.08
C GLN A 206 4.31 -10.10 5.58
N PRO A 207 4.84 -9.34 6.54
CA PRO A 207 4.21 -8.12 6.98
C PRO A 207 4.21 -7.09 5.83
N ASP A 208 3.18 -6.28 5.79
CA ASP A 208 3.11 -5.13 4.91
C ASP A 208 4.17 -4.11 5.34
N PHE A 209 5.18 -3.87 4.49
CA PHE A 209 6.24 -2.91 4.72
C PHE A 209 5.98 -1.55 4.05
N HIS A 210 4.74 -1.30 3.62
CA HIS A 210 4.36 0.01 3.14
C HIS A 210 4.53 1.06 4.23
N GLN A 211 5.09 2.22 3.87
CA GLN A 211 5.30 3.34 4.80
C GLN A 211 3.98 4.03 5.12
N ASN A 212 3.22 3.45 6.04
CA ASN A 212 1.90 3.92 6.45
C ASN A 212 1.92 4.76 7.73
N VAL A 213 3.10 5.05 8.29
CA VAL A 213 3.28 5.85 9.51
C VAL A 213 4.16 7.05 9.25
N ILE A 214 3.71 8.23 9.66
CA ILE A 214 4.54 9.42 9.78
C ILE A 214 4.92 9.64 11.24
N VAL A 215 6.23 9.74 11.52
CA VAL A 215 6.75 10.10 12.84
C VAL A 215 7.18 11.56 12.79
N GLY A 216 6.39 12.43 13.40
CA GLY A 216 6.63 13.86 13.39
C GLY A 216 7.28 14.36 14.66
N SER A 217 8.12 15.39 14.55
CA SER A 217 8.79 15.99 15.70
C SER A 217 7.91 17.04 16.40
N LEU A 218 8.00 17.08 17.72
CA LEU A 218 7.40 18.14 18.55
C LEU A 218 8.50 18.98 19.19
N GLY A 219 8.36 20.30 19.09
CA GLY A 219 9.36 21.26 19.56
C GLY A 219 9.26 21.63 21.03
N LYS A 220 8.12 21.40 21.69
CA LYS A 220 7.86 21.84 23.07
C LYS A 220 6.88 20.91 23.79
N LYS A 221 6.99 20.81 25.14
CA LYS A 221 6.07 20.03 25.96
C LYS A 221 4.62 20.51 25.85
N ALA A 222 4.40 21.83 25.87
CA ALA A 222 3.06 22.42 25.68
C ALA A 222 2.43 22.08 24.30
N GLN A 223 3.24 21.83 23.29
CA GLN A 223 2.74 21.37 22.00
C GLN A 223 2.30 19.90 22.08
N LEU A 224 3.00 19.07 22.83
CA LEU A 224 2.60 17.68 23.08
C LEU A 224 1.25 17.64 23.81
N ASP A 225 1.11 18.39 24.90
CA ASP A 225 -0.13 18.45 25.67
C ASP A 225 -1.29 18.86 24.76
N PHE A 226 -1.11 19.91 23.95
CA PHE A 226 -2.12 20.41 23.02
C PHE A 226 -2.52 19.36 21.97
N VAL A 227 -1.57 18.65 21.33
CA VAL A 227 -1.91 17.66 20.28
C VAL A 227 -2.58 16.44 20.87
N LEU A 228 -2.21 16.03 22.10
CA LEU A 228 -2.85 14.91 22.77
C LEU A 228 -4.29 15.25 23.20
N GLU A 229 -4.52 16.43 23.77
CA GLU A 229 -5.85 16.89 24.22
C GLU A 229 -6.84 17.05 23.07
N ASN A 230 -6.36 17.44 21.88
CA ASN A 230 -7.22 17.72 20.73
C ASN A 230 -7.30 16.59 19.72
N ASN A 231 -6.63 15.48 19.94
CA ASN A 231 -6.51 14.36 18.98
C ASN A 231 -6.08 14.80 17.58
N ILE A 232 -5.05 15.66 17.51
CA ILE A 232 -4.52 16.16 16.23
C ILE A 232 -2.99 16.05 16.19
N TYR A 233 -2.46 16.07 14.98
CA TYR A 233 -1.06 16.39 14.71
C TYR A 233 -1.02 17.39 13.54
N TYR A 234 -0.03 18.26 13.50
CA TYR A 234 0.13 19.22 12.42
C TYR A 234 1.59 19.46 12.05
N THR A 235 1.83 19.64 10.77
CA THR A 235 3.18 19.91 10.22
C THR A 235 3.10 20.95 9.11
N PRO A 236 4.17 21.72 8.83
CA PRO A 236 4.20 22.57 7.65
C PRO A 236 3.87 21.77 6.39
N PHE A 237 3.15 22.42 5.48
CA PHE A 237 2.73 21.77 4.23
C PHE A 237 3.94 21.30 3.42
N LYS A 238 3.89 20.04 3.02
CA LYS A 238 4.78 19.40 2.04
C LYS A 238 3.91 18.50 1.16
N GLU A 239 4.01 18.66 -0.15
CA GLU A 239 3.29 17.87 -1.13
C GLU A 239 3.58 16.36 -0.98
N SER A 240 4.85 16.01 -0.72
CA SER A 240 5.27 14.64 -0.43
C SER A 240 4.58 13.98 0.76
N VAL A 241 4.03 14.74 1.71
CA VAL A 241 3.24 14.21 2.83
C VAL A 241 1.80 13.93 2.40
N MET A 242 1.19 14.88 1.66
CA MET A 242 -0.19 14.73 1.18
C MET A 242 -0.37 13.58 0.19
N GLY A 243 0.66 13.28 -0.60
CA GLY A 243 0.62 12.20 -1.58
C GLY A 243 0.72 10.78 -1.00
N LYS A 244 1.17 10.62 0.26
CA LYS A 244 1.36 9.29 0.86
C LYS A 244 0.08 8.69 1.45
N HIS A 245 -0.01 7.35 1.43
CA HIS A 245 -1.10 6.57 2.03
C HIS A 245 -0.85 6.36 3.53
N LEU A 246 -0.89 7.44 4.30
CA LEU A 246 -0.62 7.40 5.73
C LEU A 246 -1.85 6.91 6.52
N LYS A 247 -1.62 5.97 7.43
CA LYS A 247 -2.63 5.42 8.33
C LYS A 247 -2.45 5.85 9.78
N TYR A 248 -1.20 6.07 10.18
CA TYR A 248 -0.87 6.46 11.55
C TYR A 248 0.04 7.66 11.61
N VAL A 249 -0.10 8.43 12.68
CA VAL A 249 0.87 9.44 13.12
C VAL A 249 1.51 8.96 14.42
N ALA A 250 2.82 9.09 14.55
CA ALA A 250 3.54 8.98 15.82
C ALA A 250 4.30 10.29 16.10
N VAL A 251 4.60 10.54 17.38
CA VAL A 251 5.28 11.78 17.77
C VAL A 251 6.64 11.51 18.39
N PHE A 252 7.64 12.18 17.84
CA PHE A 252 9.00 12.16 18.34
C PHE A 252 9.22 13.31 19.34
N GLN A 253 9.70 12.96 20.51
CA GLN A 253 10.04 13.85 21.62
C GLN A 253 11.55 13.97 21.74
N GLY A 254 12.11 15.11 21.32
CA GLY A 254 13.55 15.32 21.32
C GLY A 254 14.14 15.48 22.72
N GLU A 255 15.35 14.96 22.94
CA GLU A 255 16.02 14.91 24.24
C GLU A 255 16.19 16.30 24.89
N SER A 256 16.49 17.33 24.10
CA SER A 256 16.71 18.70 24.59
C SER A 256 15.49 19.32 25.28
N GLN A 257 14.26 18.90 24.93
CA GLN A 257 13.01 19.44 25.46
C GLN A 257 12.30 18.48 26.41
N PHE A 258 12.53 17.20 26.25
CA PHE A 258 11.78 16.17 26.96
C PHE A 258 12.65 15.37 27.96
N GLY A 259 13.99 15.48 27.92
CA GLY A 259 14.90 14.80 28.83
C GLY A 259 14.64 13.29 28.92
N SER A 260 14.30 12.77 30.10
CA SER A 260 13.99 11.36 30.34
C SER A 260 12.70 10.87 29.65
N GLU A 261 11.84 11.79 29.20
CA GLU A 261 10.62 11.48 28.43
C GLU A 261 10.87 11.47 26.92
N SER A 262 12.11 11.57 26.48
CA SER A 262 12.49 11.59 25.06
C SER A 262 12.24 10.23 24.37
N GLY A 263 12.11 10.28 23.03
CA GLY A 263 11.83 9.11 22.19
C GLY A 263 10.49 9.19 21.48
N VAL A 264 10.03 8.07 20.93
CA VAL A 264 8.67 7.95 20.38
C VAL A 264 7.83 7.18 21.38
N ARG A 265 6.75 7.79 21.84
CA ARG A 265 5.87 7.25 22.90
C ARG A 265 4.42 7.13 22.50
N TYR A 266 3.93 8.04 21.66
CA TYR A 266 2.52 8.18 21.31
C TYR A 266 2.33 8.01 19.82
N PHE A 267 1.26 7.34 19.47
CA PHE A 267 0.79 7.20 18.09
C PHE A 267 -0.74 7.25 18.03
N GLY A 268 -1.29 7.59 16.88
CA GLY A 268 -2.73 7.63 16.68
C GLY A 268 -3.11 7.26 15.25
N GLU A 269 -4.26 6.62 15.08
CA GLU A 269 -4.82 6.31 13.78
C GLU A 269 -5.41 7.58 13.16
N ILE A 270 -5.09 7.85 11.91
CA ILE A 270 -5.58 9.00 11.16
C ILE A 270 -7.04 8.75 10.78
N ASP A 271 -7.88 9.71 11.09
CA ASP A 271 -9.28 9.75 10.67
C ASP A 271 -9.43 10.61 9.41
N GLU A 272 -8.77 11.78 9.37
CA GLU A 272 -8.84 12.71 8.27
C GLU A 272 -7.54 13.52 8.12
N ILE A 273 -7.18 13.88 6.89
CA ILE A 273 -6.03 14.75 6.57
C ILE A 273 -6.56 15.98 5.83
N LYS A 274 -6.21 17.17 6.33
CA LYS A 274 -6.64 18.46 5.76
C LYS A 274 -5.50 19.40 5.51
N GLU A 275 -5.57 20.17 4.43
CA GLU A 275 -4.78 21.40 4.29
C GLU A 275 -5.48 22.53 5.06
N VAL A 276 -4.74 23.21 5.94
CA VAL A 276 -5.23 24.33 6.75
C VAL A 276 -4.22 25.46 6.79
N LYS A 277 -4.66 26.67 7.13
CA LYS A 277 -3.74 27.75 7.46
C LYS A 277 -3.26 27.63 8.90
N ARG A 278 -2.03 28.05 9.17
CA ARG A 278 -1.46 28.00 10.53
C ARG A 278 -2.34 28.74 11.56
N GLY A 279 -2.97 29.84 11.17
CA GLY A 279 -3.86 30.60 12.04
C GLY A 279 -5.16 29.90 12.44
N GLU A 280 -5.55 28.83 11.73
CA GLU A 280 -6.73 28.01 12.05
C GLU A 280 -6.43 26.97 13.13
N ILE A 281 -5.14 26.72 13.42
CA ILE A 281 -4.74 25.81 14.48
C ILE A 281 -4.68 26.60 15.80
N ALA A 282 -5.51 26.24 16.76
CA ALA A 282 -5.72 26.97 18.02
C ALA A 282 -4.51 26.96 19.00
N PHE A 283 -3.34 26.47 18.57
CA PHE A 283 -2.12 26.52 19.37
C PHE A 283 -1.43 27.87 19.23
N PRO A 284 -1.10 28.57 20.36
CA PRO A 284 -0.53 29.91 20.33
C PRO A 284 0.79 29.97 19.56
N THR A 285 0.99 31.11 18.90
CA THR A 285 2.18 31.56 18.18
C THR A 285 2.31 31.12 16.74
N SER A 286 2.02 32.03 15.84
CA SER A 286 2.61 32.01 14.52
C SER A 286 2.95 33.46 14.10
N ARG A 287 4.16 33.63 13.65
CA ARG A 287 4.55 34.87 12.94
C ARG A 287 3.95 34.89 11.51
N GLU A 288 3.46 33.73 11.02
CA GLU A 288 2.97 33.55 9.67
C GLU A 288 1.61 32.81 9.71
N PRO A 289 0.49 33.50 10.01
CA PRO A 289 -0.81 32.87 10.16
C PRO A 289 -1.36 32.26 8.86
N ASP A 290 -0.97 32.80 7.70
CA ASP A 290 -1.43 32.33 6.39
C ASP A 290 -0.59 31.18 5.81
N ARG A 291 0.48 30.78 6.49
CA ARG A 291 1.29 29.65 6.04
C ARG A 291 0.50 28.36 6.04
N LYS A 292 0.59 27.59 4.94
CA LYS A 292 -0.08 26.31 4.79
C LYS A 292 0.52 25.24 5.69
N TYR A 293 -0.35 24.46 6.29
CA TYR A 293 -0.06 23.32 7.15
C TYR A 293 -0.91 22.12 6.73
N ILE A 294 -0.44 20.93 7.08
CA ILE A 294 -1.22 19.70 7.03
C ILE A 294 -1.68 19.43 8.46
N LEU A 295 -2.98 19.25 8.63
CA LEU A 295 -3.63 18.86 9.88
C LEU A 295 -4.09 17.42 9.75
N PHE A 296 -3.60 16.56 10.62
CA PHE A 296 -4.07 15.19 10.80
C PHE A 296 -5.05 15.17 11.95
N GLN A 297 -6.30 14.85 11.67
CA GLN A 297 -7.30 14.53 12.69
C GLN A 297 -7.14 13.05 13.03
N LEU A 298 -7.03 12.73 14.32
CA LEU A 298 -6.84 11.37 14.79
C LEU A 298 -8.10 10.86 15.48
N LYS A 299 -8.35 9.56 15.42
CA LYS A 299 -9.41 8.92 16.20
C LYS A 299 -9.13 9.06 17.69
N GLU A 300 -7.96 8.65 18.12
CA GLU A 300 -7.45 8.79 19.48
C GLU A 300 -5.93 8.64 19.50
N TRP A 301 -5.27 9.20 20.50
CA TRP A 301 -3.88 8.92 20.79
C TRP A 301 -3.76 7.68 21.68
N ARG A 302 -2.81 6.82 21.36
CA ARG A 302 -2.42 5.64 22.13
C ARG A 302 -0.96 5.73 22.51
N GLN A 303 -0.61 5.10 23.61
CA GLN A 303 0.78 4.99 24.05
C GLN A 303 1.37 3.68 23.55
N LEU A 304 2.60 3.71 23.06
CA LEU A 304 3.36 2.49 22.73
C LEU A 304 3.63 1.70 24.01
N SER A 305 3.64 0.37 23.90
CA SER A 305 3.97 -0.53 25.02
C SER A 305 5.40 -0.32 25.53
N GLU A 306 6.32 0.00 24.62
CA GLU A 306 7.70 0.35 24.92
C GLU A 306 8.10 1.63 24.19
N VAL A 307 8.96 2.42 24.80
CA VAL A 307 9.46 3.68 24.21
C VAL A 307 10.54 3.37 23.19
N ILE A 308 10.42 3.90 21.98
CA ILE A 308 11.49 3.83 21.00
C ILE A 308 12.54 4.89 21.35
N LYS A 309 13.73 4.44 21.74
CA LYS A 309 14.82 5.29 22.25
C LYS A 309 15.58 5.99 21.13
N ILE A 310 16.15 7.15 21.44
CA ILE A 310 16.88 7.98 20.48
C ILE A 310 18.25 7.39 20.11
N GLU A 311 19.00 6.84 21.04
CA GLU A 311 20.37 6.29 20.88
C GLU A 311 21.36 7.19 20.13
N GLY A 312 21.33 8.49 20.38
CA GLY A 312 22.24 9.46 19.76
C GLY A 312 21.81 9.93 18.36
N TYR A 313 20.72 9.45 17.83
CA TYR A 313 20.14 9.91 16.56
C TYR A 313 19.01 10.91 16.84
N GLY A 314 19.06 12.06 16.19
CA GLY A 314 17.97 13.03 16.22
C GLY A 314 17.16 12.97 14.92
N VAL A 315 15.89 13.34 14.99
CA VAL A 315 15.13 13.64 13.78
C VAL A 315 15.55 15.03 13.34
N SER A 316 16.43 15.11 12.35
CA SER A 316 16.75 16.38 11.72
C SER A 316 15.79 16.58 10.54
N GLY A 317 14.84 17.45 10.72
CA GLY A 317 13.73 17.66 9.79
C GLY A 317 12.40 17.60 10.50
N SER A 318 11.30 17.58 9.75
CA SER A 318 9.97 17.63 10.35
C SER A 318 9.41 16.25 10.69
N HIS A 319 9.83 15.20 9.98
CA HIS A 319 9.26 13.85 10.12
C HIS A 319 10.14 12.78 9.47
N ILE A 320 9.89 11.52 9.84
CA ILE A 320 10.36 10.30 9.16
C ILE A 320 9.16 9.43 8.82
N TYR A 321 9.31 8.58 7.79
CA TYR A 321 8.30 7.60 7.43
C TYR A 321 8.74 6.22 7.85
N THR A 322 7.77 5.43 8.33
CA THR A 322 7.98 4.03 8.74
C THR A 322 6.67 3.25 8.55
N ASN A 323 6.58 2.06 9.09
CA ASN A 323 5.36 1.27 9.10
C ASN A 323 4.93 0.89 10.53
N ASP A 324 3.70 0.45 10.67
CA ASP A 324 3.08 0.09 11.95
C ASP A 324 3.80 -1.08 12.63
N ILE A 325 4.32 -2.04 11.88
CA ILE A 325 5.06 -3.18 12.43
C ILE A 325 6.36 -2.73 13.11
N LEU A 326 7.11 -1.84 12.45
CA LEU A 326 8.31 -1.27 13.04
C LEU A 326 7.98 -0.36 14.22
N LEU A 327 6.90 0.41 14.13
CA LEU A 327 6.45 1.25 15.23
C LEU A 327 6.16 0.44 16.51
N GLU A 328 5.60 -0.75 16.39
CA GLU A 328 5.30 -1.63 17.51
C GLU A 328 6.52 -2.40 18.04
N ARG A 329 7.55 -2.62 17.20
CA ARG A 329 8.62 -3.57 17.50
C ARG A 329 10.02 -2.97 17.60
N ALA A 330 10.21 -1.75 17.13
CA ALA A 330 11.47 -1.04 17.20
C ALA A 330 11.79 -0.65 18.65
N ALA A 331 13.02 -0.87 19.06
CA ALA A 331 13.53 -0.41 20.35
C ALA A 331 14.25 0.94 20.23
N THR A 332 14.79 1.23 19.05
CA THR A 332 15.59 2.42 18.77
C THR A 332 15.16 3.13 17.49
N LEU A 333 15.41 4.42 17.42
CA LEU A 333 14.99 5.27 16.30
C LEU A 333 15.55 4.80 14.94
N PRO A 334 16.82 4.37 14.80
CA PRO A 334 17.34 3.86 13.54
C PRO A 334 16.60 2.62 13.01
N GLU A 335 15.99 1.80 13.87
CA GLU A 335 15.22 0.63 13.45
C GLU A 335 13.96 1.01 12.66
N LEU A 336 13.44 2.23 12.84
CA LEU A 336 12.32 2.76 12.06
C LEU A 336 12.69 3.02 10.59
N SER A 337 13.98 3.02 10.25
CA SER A 337 14.49 3.25 8.88
C SER A 337 14.63 1.96 8.07
N ILE A 338 14.25 0.80 8.61
CA ILE A 338 14.15 -0.45 7.86
C ILE A 338 13.04 -0.29 6.81
N ARG A 339 13.37 -0.46 5.53
CA ARG A 339 12.48 -0.13 4.41
C ARG A 339 11.90 -1.33 3.68
N SER A 340 12.55 -2.49 3.79
CA SER A 340 12.16 -3.68 3.08
C SER A 340 11.94 -4.88 4.00
N PHE A 341 11.06 -5.77 3.57
CA PHE A 341 10.86 -7.04 4.25
C PHE A 341 12.15 -7.89 4.30
N LYS A 342 13.02 -7.77 3.29
CA LYS A 342 14.33 -8.43 3.28
C LYS A 342 15.20 -7.94 4.43
N GLU A 343 15.35 -6.63 4.60
CA GLU A 343 16.10 -6.02 5.71
C GLU A 343 15.51 -6.41 7.08
N TRP A 344 14.17 -6.37 7.19
CA TRP A 344 13.45 -6.79 8.38
C TRP A 344 13.75 -8.25 8.77
N ARG A 345 13.73 -9.18 7.80
CA ARG A 345 14.06 -10.59 8.07
C ARG A 345 15.51 -10.76 8.50
N VAL A 346 16.45 -10.05 7.91
CA VAL A 346 17.86 -10.05 8.33
C VAL A 346 17.95 -9.56 9.77
N TRP A 347 17.34 -8.42 10.07
CA TRP A 347 17.36 -7.84 11.41
C TRP A 347 16.75 -8.77 12.46
N LEU A 348 15.61 -9.41 12.21
CA LEU A 348 15.01 -10.39 13.10
C LEU A 348 15.95 -11.59 13.38
N LYS A 349 16.71 -12.04 12.39
CA LYS A 349 17.67 -13.13 12.58
C LYS A 349 18.86 -12.69 13.43
N LEU A 350 19.37 -11.49 13.16
CA LEU A 350 20.49 -10.92 13.93
C LEU A 350 20.12 -10.64 15.39
N LYS A 351 18.92 -10.13 15.67
CA LYS A 351 18.42 -9.95 17.05
C LYS A 351 18.40 -11.24 17.88
N ARG A 352 18.28 -12.40 17.24
CA ARG A 352 18.33 -13.71 17.93
C ARG A 352 19.72 -14.08 18.48
N LEU A 353 20.77 -13.39 18.05
CA LEU A 353 22.12 -13.59 18.58
C LEU A 353 22.29 -13.11 20.03
N LYS A 354 21.25 -12.52 20.64
CA LYS A 354 21.27 -11.93 22.00
C LYS A 354 22.36 -10.85 22.19
N ARG A 355 22.77 -10.18 21.10
CA ARG A 355 23.74 -9.09 21.11
C ARG A 355 23.01 -7.78 20.80
N GLU A 356 23.61 -6.67 21.15
CA GLU A 356 23.12 -5.33 20.80
C GLU A 356 23.38 -5.05 19.32
N VAL A 357 22.61 -5.67 18.44
CA VAL A 357 22.70 -5.40 17.01
C VAL A 357 22.10 -4.03 16.73
N LYS A 358 22.89 -3.14 16.19
CA LYS A 358 22.48 -1.78 15.81
C LYS A 358 22.27 -1.68 14.31
N VAL A 359 21.26 -0.95 13.91
CA VAL A 359 21.06 -0.56 12.51
C VAL A 359 22.14 0.45 12.16
N LYS A 360 22.91 0.20 11.10
CA LYS A 360 23.91 1.13 10.60
C LYS A 360 23.21 2.11 9.65
N VAL A 361 23.33 3.37 9.96
CA VAL A 361 22.81 4.49 9.16
C VAL A 361 23.97 5.44 8.99
N ASP A 362 24.26 5.90 7.79
CA ASP A 362 25.21 6.99 7.57
C ASP A 362 24.71 8.25 8.26
N ASN A 363 25.63 9.20 8.53
CA ASN A 363 25.33 10.49 9.20
C ASN A 363 24.39 11.41 8.38
N VAL A 364 23.58 10.85 7.53
CA VAL A 364 22.55 11.50 6.73
C VAL A 364 21.29 11.67 7.57
N LYS A 365 20.51 12.67 7.29
CA LYS A 365 19.19 12.86 7.89
C LYS A 365 18.33 11.65 7.65
N LEU A 366 17.71 11.08 8.70
CA LEU A 366 16.88 9.88 8.61
C LEU A 366 15.75 9.98 7.56
N GLU A 367 15.26 11.21 7.31
CA GLU A 367 14.22 11.48 6.32
C GLU A 367 14.69 11.37 4.85
N GLU A 368 16.02 11.41 4.61
CA GLU A 368 16.64 11.32 3.27
C GLU A 368 17.15 9.92 2.95
N LEU A 369 17.00 8.95 3.88
CA LEU A 369 17.48 7.58 3.69
C LEU A 369 16.53 6.80 2.78
N GLU A 370 17.03 6.35 1.65
CA GLU A 370 16.33 5.41 0.77
C GLU A 370 16.44 3.96 1.27
N SER A 371 17.52 3.64 1.99
CA SER A 371 17.77 2.30 2.59
C SER A 371 18.68 2.44 3.80
N ILE A 372 18.73 1.42 4.64
CA ILE A 372 19.74 1.30 5.68
C ILE A 372 21.05 0.79 5.07
N ASP A 373 22.21 1.24 5.61
CA ASP A 373 23.52 0.72 5.19
C ASP A 373 23.75 -0.71 5.63
N GLY A 374 23.02 -1.17 6.63
CA GLY A 374 23.10 -2.52 7.15
C GLY A 374 22.97 -2.62 8.65
N PHE A 375 23.52 -3.67 9.22
CA PHE A 375 23.48 -4.00 10.64
C PHE A 375 24.89 -4.18 11.17
N LYS A 376 25.14 -3.70 12.38
CA LYS A 376 26.46 -3.76 13.03
C LYS A 376 26.34 -4.17 14.50
N ASP A 377 27.27 -5.04 14.95
CA ASP A 377 27.52 -5.37 16.35
C ASP A 377 29.04 -5.52 16.57
N GLY A 378 29.67 -4.51 17.14
CA GLY A 378 31.11 -4.49 17.31
C GLY A 378 31.85 -4.61 15.97
N LYS A 379 32.57 -5.74 15.78
CA LYS A 379 33.29 -6.05 14.53
C LYS A 379 32.42 -6.70 13.46
N ILE A 380 31.26 -7.24 13.85
CA ILE A 380 30.33 -7.90 12.91
C ILE A 380 29.57 -6.85 12.12
N SER A 381 29.51 -6.99 10.82
CA SER A 381 28.60 -6.22 9.97
C SER A 381 27.90 -7.11 8.95
N VAL A 382 26.67 -6.74 8.61
CA VAL A 382 25.85 -7.40 7.58
C VAL A 382 25.17 -6.32 6.76
N GLU A 383 25.52 -6.22 5.49
CA GLU A 383 24.96 -5.23 4.57
C GLU A 383 24.12 -5.95 3.51
N PRO A 384 22.78 -5.83 3.55
CA PRO A 384 21.93 -6.37 2.50
C PRO A 384 22.02 -5.49 1.23
N LYS A 385 22.40 -6.10 0.11
CA LYS A 385 22.45 -5.43 -1.20
C LYS A 385 21.84 -6.36 -2.26
N HIS A 386 20.73 -5.97 -2.84
CA HIS A 386 19.98 -6.76 -3.81
C HIS A 386 19.62 -8.15 -3.21
N ASP A 387 20.09 -9.24 -3.82
CA ASP A 387 19.82 -10.62 -3.38
C ASP A 387 20.97 -11.24 -2.57
N SER A 388 21.89 -10.41 -2.08
CA SER A 388 23.09 -10.85 -1.39
C SER A 388 23.30 -10.10 -0.08
N LEU A 389 23.94 -10.78 0.86
CA LEU A 389 24.40 -10.23 2.12
C LEU A 389 25.92 -10.13 2.07
N TYR A 390 26.46 -8.95 2.28
CA TYR A 390 27.89 -8.72 2.49
C TYR A 390 28.15 -8.77 3.98
N CYS A 391 28.88 -9.78 4.41
CA CYS A 391 29.09 -10.11 5.80
C CYS A 391 30.55 -9.86 6.18
N SER A 392 30.79 -9.37 7.39
CA SER A 392 32.12 -9.26 7.99
C SER A 392 32.06 -9.64 9.47
N ASN A 393 33.08 -10.35 9.98
CA ASN A 393 33.31 -10.59 11.40
C ASN A 393 34.51 -9.80 11.95
N GLY A 394 35.04 -8.88 11.15
CA GLY A 394 36.19 -8.04 11.48
C GLY A 394 37.53 -8.62 11.01
N ASP A 395 37.65 -9.92 10.89
CA ASP A 395 38.84 -10.60 10.41
C ASP A 395 38.69 -11.10 8.95
N ASN A 396 37.47 -11.46 8.59
CA ASN A 396 37.11 -11.94 7.25
C ASN A 396 35.87 -11.21 6.72
N GLU A 397 35.85 -11.06 5.39
CA GLU A 397 34.70 -10.56 4.63
C GLU A 397 34.26 -11.61 3.63
N TRP A 398 32.95 -11.84 3.49
CA TRP A 398 32.39 -12.79 2.53
C TRP A 398 31.00 -12.36 2.07
N LYS A 399 30.55 -12.99 1.01
CA LYS A 399 29.22 -12.80 0.44
C LYS A 399 28.39 -14.06 0.65
N GLU A 400 27.17 -13.91 1.17
CA GLU A 400 26.16 -14.97 1.27
C GLU A 400 24.93 -14.63 0.43
N GLY A 401 24.28 -15.66 -0.10
CA GLY A 401 22.96 -15.49 -0.72
C GLY A 401 21.92 -15.20 0.36
N TYR A 402 20.97 -14.30 0.05
CA TYR A 402 19.85 -14.02 0.93
C TYR A 402 19.08 -15.30 1.29
N ASP A 403 18.85 -16.19 0.32
CA ASP A 403 18.19 -17.48 0.52
C ASP A 403 18.95 -18.40 1.48
N GLN A 404 20.28 -18.31 1.54
CA GLN A 404 21.08 -19.08 2.49
C GLN A 404 20.77 -18.68 3.94
N LEU A 405 20.63 -17.38 4.22
CA LEU A 405 20.21 -16.92 5.56
C LEU A 405 18.82 -17.43 5.91
N LEU A 406 17.92 -17.56 4.94
CA LEU A 406 16.57 -18.04 5.17
C LEU A 406 16.50 -19.54 5.41
N ARG A 407 17.23 -20.34 4.60
CA ARG A 407 17.25 -21.81 4.67
C ARG A 407 18.10 -22.35 5.80
N ASN A 408 19.24 -21.73 6.06
CA ASN A 408 20.19 -22.14 7.10
C ASN A 408 20.69 -20.95 7.95
N PRO A 409 19.82 -20.28 8.70
CA PRO A 409 20.18 -19.10 9.49
C PRO A 409 21.30 -19.42 10.51
N ARG A 410 21.31 -20.62 11.11
CA ARG A 410 22.35 -21.01 12.08
C ARG A 410 23.73 -21.08 11.44
N GLY A 411 23.84 -21.64 10.24
CA GLY A 411 25.12 -21.73 9.53
C GLY A 411 25.71 -20.36 9.21
N VAL A 412 24.89 -19.43 8.70
CA VAL A 412 25.32 -18.07 8.41
C VAL A 412 25.66 -17.29 9.66
N LEU A 413 24.83 -17.38 10.72
CA LEU A 413 25.06 -16.70 11.99
C LEU A 413 26.30 -17.23 12.72
N ASN A 414 26.58 -18.54 12.67
CA ASN A 414 27.80 -19.10 13.25
C ASN A 414 29.06 -18.57 12.58
N LYS A 415 29.09 -18.41 11.25
CA LYS A 415 30.20 -17.79 10.53
C LYS A 415 30.44 -16.33 10.94
N LEU A 416 29.39 -15.60 11.34
CA LEU A 416 29.51 -14.22 11.82
C LEU A 416 30.12 -14.14 13.21
N ILE A 417 29.97 -15.18 14.03
CA ILE A 417 30.43 -15.21 15.43
C ILE A 417 31.81 -15.86 15.57
N SER A 418 32.16 -16.75 14.63
CA SER A 418 33.48 -17.40 14.59
C SER A 418 34.56 -16.45 14.07
#